data_d763a2942b2ed6a005488f45829c0b67
#
_entry.id   d763a2942b2ed6a005488f45829c0b67
#
_cell.length_a   1.000
_cell.length_b   1.000
_cell.length_c   1.000
_cell.angle_alpha   90.00
_cell.angle_beta   90.00
_cell.angle_gamma   90.00
#
_symmetry.space_group_name_H-M   'P 1'
#
loop_
_entity.id
_entity.type
_entity.pdbx_description
1 polymer ?
#
loop_
_entity_poly.entity_id
_entity_poly.type
_entity_poly.pdbx_seq_one_letter_code
_entity_poly.pdbx_strand_id
1 'polypeptide(L)'
;MNLLKFVTLIFTGLILTQCGEKKTARSYVQEGIEYSNQGHYSKAGESFLKAVEEDPKNLEGHYGLGGIYNLEKKYVDAEKSFMTAIHLDPTHYNAWYSLGYTYELMGKKEDAEKSYEKYHQLKGQMDSIMNKKNP
;
A
#
# COMPACT_ATOMS: atom_id res chain seq x y z
N MET A 1 43.48 -38.38 21.21
CA MET A 1 43.66 -36.90 21.27
C MET A 1 43.14 -36.32 19.97
N ASN A 2 42.22 -35.39 20.02
CA ASN A 2 41.71 -34.50 18.92
C ASN A 2 40.39 -34.79 18.24
N LEU A 3 39.54 -35.70 18.70
CA LEU A 3 38.15 -35.74 18.16
C LEU A 3 37.25 -34.67 18.79
N LEU A 4 37.59 -34.21 20.02
CA LEU A 4 36.81 -33.22 20.77
C LEU A 4 37.05 -31.77 20.30
N LYS A 5 38.19 -31.50 19.63
CA LYS A 5 38.53 -30.17 19.11
C LYS A 5 37.90 -29.87 17.73
N PHE A 6 37.51 -30.89 16.98
CA PHE A 6 36.84 -30.71 15.68
C PHE A 6 35.33 -30.44 15.81
N VAL A 7 34.71 -30.92 16.89
CA VAL A 7 33.27 -30.70 17.11
C VAL A 7 32.96 -29.26 17.54
N THR A 8 33.90 -28.60 18.25
CA THR A 8 33.72 -27.21 18.69
C THR A 8 33.87 -26.18 17.56
N LEU A 9 34.59 -26.51 16.47
CA LEU A 9 34.79 -25.59 15.36
C LEU A 9 33.60 -25.59 14.38
N ILE A 10 32.81 -26.65 14.33
CA ILE A 10 31.62 -26.73 13.43
C ILE A 10 30.43 -25.99 14.05
N PHE A 11 30.34 -25.89 15.38
CA PHE A 11 29.24 -25.22 16.06
C PHE A 11 29.35 -23.68 16.05
N THR A 12 30.56 -23.13 15.90
CA THR A 12 30.75 -21.66 15.83
C THR A 12 30.55 -21.08 14.43
N GLY A 13 30.50 -21.91 13.39
CA GLY A 13 30.29 -21.49 12.01
C GLY A 13 28.80 -21.33 11.59
N LEU A 14 27.86 -21.83 12.41
CA LEU A 14 26.43 -21.87 12.00
C LEU A 14 25.55 -20.75 12.61
N ILE A 15 26.17 -19.84 13.38
CA ILE A 15 25.40 -18.77 14.07
C ILE A 15 25.41 -17.44 13.31
N LEU A 16 26.09 -17.35 12.15
CA LEU A 16 26.31 -16.07 11.44
C LEU A 16 25.45 -15.85 10.19
N THR A 17 24.40 -16.63 9.96
CA THR A 17 23.53 -16.42 8.77
C THR A 17 22.03 -16.29 9.10
N GLN A 18 21.70 -15.74 10.26
CA GLN A 18 20.37 -15.18 10.48
C GLN A 18 20.46 -13.64 10.50
N CYS A 19 21.08 -13.04 9.51
CA CYS A 19 20.67 -11.72 9.06
C CYS A 19 19.29 -11.91 8.43
N GLY A 20 18.23 -11.71 9.21
CA GLY A 20 16.88 -11.64 8.66
C GLY A 20 16.90 -10.65 7.50
N GLU A 21 16.51 -11.09 6.31
CA GLU A 21 16.39 -10.19 5.16
C GLU A 21 15.58 -8.97 5.60
N LYS A 22 16.19 -7.77 5.46
CA LYS A 22 15.49 -6.53 5.77
C LYS A 22 14.27 -6.45 4.85
N LYS A 23 13.08 -6.44 5.43
CA LYS A 23 11.84 -6.30 4.66
C LYS A 23 11.87 -4.98 3.88
N THR A 24 11.45 -5.02 2.63
CA THR A 24 11.34 -3.86 1.75
C THR A 24 9.95 -3.24 1.85
N ALA A 25 9.79 -1.99 1.41
CA ALA A 25 8.47 -1.34 1.30
C ALA A 25 7.48 -2.22 0.51
N ARG A 26 7.94 -2.83 -0.58
CA ARG A 26 7.12 -3.75 -1.38
C ARG A 26 6.64 -4.97 -0.59
N SER A 27 7.49 -5.56 0.25
CA SER A 27 7.09 -6.71 1.08
C SER A 27 6.09 -6.32 2.14
N TYR A 28 6.20 -5.12 2.70
CA TYR A 28 5.21 -4.58 3.63
C TYR A 28 3.86 -4.28 2.95
N VAL A 29 3.87 -3.75 1.72
CA VAL A 29 2.63 -3.59 0.93
C VAL A 29 1.94 -4.92 0.71
N GLN A 30 2.68 -5.96 0.30
CA GLN A 30 2.11 -7.29 0.08
C GLN A 30 1.49 -7.86 1.37
N GLU A 31 2.17 -7.73 2.50
CA GLU A 31 1.67 -8.13 3.80
C GLU A 31 0.41 -7.36 4.20
N GLY A 32 0.37 -6.04 3.95
CA GLY A 32 -0.80 -5.20 4.17
C GLY A 32 -2.01 -5.63 3.34
N ILE A 33 -1.81 -5.95 2.07
CA ILE A 33 -2.85 -6.47 1.18
C ILE A 33 -3.38 -7.82 1.70
N GLU A 34 -2.48 -8.71 2.11
CA GLU A 34 -2.85 -10.03 2.62
C GLU A 34 -3.69 -9.91 3.91
N TYR A 35 -3.27 -9.08 4.87
CA TYR A 35 -4.06 -8.80 6.07
C TYR A 35 -5.40 -8.15 5.76
N SER A 36 -5.47 -7.25 4.78
CA SER A 36 -6.73 -6.65 4.35
C SER A 36 -7.70 -7.69 3.80
N ASN A 37 -7.22 -8.63 2.98
CA ASN A 37 -8.01 -9.71 2.41
C ASN A 37 -8.54 -10.68 3.48
N GLN A 38 -7.81 -10.82 4.58
CA GLN A 38 -8.21 -11.62 5.75
C GLN A 38 -9.12 -10.86 6.73
N GLY A 39 -9.40 -9.58 6.48
CA GLY A 39 -10.18 -8.72 7.38
C GLY A 39 -9.41 -8.23 8.61
N HIS A 40 -8.10 -8.43 8.67
CA HIS A 40 -7.23 -7.99 9.76
C HIS A 40 -6.77 -6.54 9.56
N TYR A 41 -7.70 -5.58 9.54
CA TYR A 41 -7.47 -4.21 9.12
C TYR A 41 -6.43 -3.46 9.97
N SER A 42 -6.36 -3.72 11.28
CA SER A 42 -5.32 -3.12 12.14
C SER A 42 -3.91 -3.53 11.71
N LYS A 43 -3.70 -4.83 11.46
CA LYS A 43 -2.41 -5.35 10.98
C LYS A 43 -2.09 -4.86 9.57
N ALA A 44 -3.10 -4.73 8.72
CA ALA A 44 -2.95 -4.17 7.39
C ALA A 44 -2.44 -2.72 7.45
N GLY A 45 -3.05 -1.91 8.32
CA GLY A 45 -2.62 -0.52 8.54
C GLY A 45 -1.18 -0.42 9.03
N GLU A 46 -0.78 -1.27 9.99
CA GLU A 46 0.62 -1.33 10.47
C GLU A 46 1.60 -1.69 9.35
N SER A 47 1.24 -2.64 8.48
CA SER A 47 2.08 -3.05 7.36
C SER A 47 2.18 -1.94 6.30
N PHE A 48 1.08 -1.28 5.92
CA PHE A 48 1.14 -0.16 5.00
C PHE A 48 1.91 1.04 5.59
N LEU A 49 1.81 1.28 6.91
CA LEU A 49 2.59 2.33 7.57
C LEU A 49 4.09 2.03 7.47
N LYS A 50 4.52 0.81 7.75
CA LYS A 50 5.91 0.39 7.57
C LYS A 50 6.37 0.53 6.10
N ALA A 51 5.49 0.28 5.14
CA ALA A 51 5.81 0.46 3.72
C ALA A 51 6.16 1.92 3.40
N VAL A 52 5.38 2.89 3.89
CA VAL A 52 5.64 4.32 3.65
C VAL A 52 6.75 4.88 4.54
N GLU A 53 7.06 4.27 5.66
CA GLU A 53 8.24 4.57 6.47
C GLU A 53 9.54 4.15 5.77
N GLU A 54 9.56 2.95 5.14
CA GLU A 54 10.70 2.48 4.35
C GLU A 54 10.87 3.22 3.02
N ASP A 55 9.74 3.55 2.35
CA ASP A 55 9.70 4.35 1.13
C ASP A 55 8.56 5.36 1.18
N PRO A 56 8.84 6.63 1.54
CA PRO A 56 7.83 7.69 1.58
C PRO A 56 7.13 7.98 0.26
N LYS A 57 7.65 7.49 -0.86
CA LYS A 57 7.04 7.59 -2.20
C LYS A 57 6.34 6.31 -2.64
N ASN A 58 6.12 5.39 -1.73
CA ASN A 58 5.40 4.17 -2.03
C ASN A 58 3.91 4.45 -2.23
N LEU A 59 3.48 4.48 -3.47
CA LEU A 59 2.10 4.80 -3.86
C LEU A 59 1.11 3.80 -3.24
N GLU A 60 1.38 2.51 -3.36
CA GLU A 60 0.50 1.44 -2.87
C GLU A 60 0.34 1.49 -1.35
N GLY A 61 1.39 1.86 -0.63
CA GLY A 61 1.35 2.06 0.82
C GLY A 61 0.42 3.21 1.21
N HIS A 62 0.53 4.36 0.55
CA HIS A 62 -0.37 5.49 0.79
C HIS A 62 -1.81 5.17 0.40
N TYR A 63 -2.02 4.52 -0.75
CA TYR A 63 -3.34 4.10 -1.20
C TYR A 63 -3.98 3.11 -0.21
N GLY A 64 -3.22 2.12 0.26
CA GLY A 64 -3.66 1.15 1.26
C GLY A 64 -4.03 1.80 2.60
N LEU A 65 -3.18 2.74 3.09
CA LEU A 65 -3.49 3.52 4.30
C LEU A 65 -4.79 4.31 4.17
N GLY A 66 -5.03 4.95 3.03
CA GLY A 66 -6.27 5.66 2.76
C GLY A 66 -7.49 4.75 2.92
N GLY A 67 -7.43 3.52 2.39
CA GLY A 67 -8.47 2.53 2.54
C GLY A 67 -8.70 2.12 4.00
N ILE A 68 -7.64 1.86 4.75
CA ILE A 68 -7.73 1.51 6.18
C ILE A 68 -8.32 2.67 6.98
N TYR A 69 -7.87 3.91 6.76
CA TYR A 69 -8.41 5.07 7.46
C TYR A 69 -9.89 5.30 7.19
N ASN A 70 -10.37 5.03 5.96
CA ASN A 70 -11.81 5.07 5.68
C ASN A 70 -12.59 4.04 6.51
N LEU A 71 -12.09 2.81 6.63
CA LEU A 71 -12.70 1.77 7.46
C LEU A 71 -12.73 2.17 8.94
N GLU A 72 -11.70 2.86 9.41
CA GLU A 72 -11.61 3.38 10.78
C GLU A 72 -12.38 4.71 10.98
N LYS A 73 -13.06 5.22 9.95
CA LYS A 73 -13.78 6.51 9.95
C LYS A 73 -12.88 7.73 10.20
N LYS A 74 -11.57 7.57 9.97
CA LYS A 74 -10.56 8.64 10.01
C LYS A 74 -10.48 9.33 8.65
N TYR A 75 -11.54 10.00 8.25
CA TYR A 75 -11.71 10.49 6.88
C TYR A 75 -10.69 11.54 6.47
N VAL A 76 -10.23 12.38 7.41
CA VAL A 76 -9.19 13.39 7.14
C VAL A 76 -7.84 12.72 6.83
N ASP A 77 -7.49 11.66 7.55
CA ASP A 77 -6.27 10.90 7.29
C ASP A 77 -6.38 10.10 5.98
N ALA A 78 -7.57 9.58 5.67
CA ALA A 78 -7.86 8.94 4.39
C ALA A 78 -7.71 9.91 3.22
N GLU A 79 -8.32 11.11 3.31
CA GLU A 79 -8.16 12.19 2.32
C GLU A 79 -6.69 12.47 2.05
N LYS A 80 -5.89 12.71 3.11
CA LYS A 80 -4.46 12.98 3.00
C LYS A 80 -3.70 11.86 2.31
N SER A 81 -3.98 10.62 2.67
CA SER A 81 -3.30 9.44 2.10
C SER A 81 -3.63 9.25 0.63
N PHE A 82 -4.91 9.38 0.22
CA PHE A 82 -5.31 9.31 -1.19
C PHE A 82 -4.75 10.47 -2.01
N MET A 83 -4.74 11.70 -1.46
CA MET A 83 -4.12 12.85 -2.13
C MET A 83 -2.63 12.64 -2.33
N THR A 84 -1.93 12.02 -1.38
CA THR A 84 -0.51 11.67 -1.54
C THR A 84 -0.33 10.65 -2.67
N ALA A 85 -1.16 9.60 -2.72
CA ALA A 85 -1.12 8.62 -3.81
C ALA A 85 -1.38 9.28 -5.18
N ILE A 86 -2.35 10.19 -5.28
CA ILE A 86 -2.66 10.97 -6.48
C ILE A 86 -1.50 11.91 -6.87
N HIS A 87 -0.83 12.50 -5.90
CA HIS A 87 0.34 13.33 -6.17
C HIS A 87 1.50 12.49 -6.74
N LEU A 88 1.70 11.27 -6.26
CA LEU A 88 2.71 10.34 -6.77
C LEU A 88 2.36 9.83 -8.17
N ASP A 89 1.09 9.51 -8.42
CA ASP A 89 0.58 9.15 -9.75
C ASP A 89 -0.80 9.78 -10.00
N PRO A 90 -0.85 10.93 -10.71
CA PRO A 90 -2.11 11.59 -11.05
C PRO A 90 -3.04 10.79 -11.95
N THR A 91 -2.54 9.72 -12.57
CA THR A 91 -3.31 8.84 -13.46
C THR A 91 -3.92 7.63 -12.75
N HIS A 92 -3.65 7.47 -11.47
CA HIS A 92 -4.18 6.38 -10.65
C HIS A 92 -5.68 6.56 -10.38
N TYR A 93 -6.52 6.16 -11.35
CA TYR A 93 -7.96 6.43 -11.32
C TYR A 93 -8.67 5.85 -10.09
N ASN A 94 -8.22 4.70 -9.55
CA ASN A 94 -8.80 4.13 -8.32
C ASN A 94 -8.58 5.02 -7.10
N ALA A 95 -7.47 5.77 -7.02
CA ALA A 95 -7.24 6.72 -5.94
C ALA A 95 -8.22 7.91 -6.02
N TRP A 96 -8.52 8.39 -7.24
CA TRP A 96 -9.55 9.40 -7.45
C TRP A 96 -10.94 8.92 -7.04
N TYR A 97 -11.30 7.67 -7.37
CA TYR A 97 -12.57 7.09 -6.91
C TYR A 97 -12.63 7.01 -5.39
N SER A 98 -11.58 6.51 -4.75
CA SER A 98 -11.52 6.36 -3.29
C SER A 98 -11.55 7.71 -2.56
N LEU A 99 -10.91 8.74 -3.14
CA LEU A 99 -10.98 10.10 -2.64
C LEU A 99 -12.41 10.66 -2.75
N GLY A 100 -13.09 10.45 -3.88
CA GLY A 100 -14.48 10.82 -4.05
C GLY A 100 -15.39 10.19 -3.00
N TYR A 101 -15.22 8.89 -2.77
CA TYR A 101 -15.94 8.18 -1.72
C TYR A 101 -15.64 8.73 -0.32
N THR A 102 -14.38 9.07 -0.03
CA THR A 102 -14.00 9.73 1.23
C THR A 102 -14.73 11.05 1.41
N TYR A 103 -14.80 11.87 0.35
CA TYR A 103 -15.52 13.14 0.39
C TYR A 103 -17.04 12.96 0.59
N GLU A 104 -17.65 11.93 0.01
CA GLU A 104 -19.05 11.58 0.31
C GLU A 104 -19.26 11.29 1.80
N LEU A 105 -18.38 10.46 2.40
CA LEU A 105 -18.43 10.15 3.82
C LEU A 105 -18.25 11.38 4.72
N MET A 106 -17.55 12.41 4.22
CA MET A 106 -17.37 13.71 4.89
C MET A 106 -18.51 14.70 4.60
N GLY A 107 -19.45 14.37 3.71
CA GLY A 107 -20.51 15.27 3.26
C GLY A 107 -20.06 16.38 2.32
N LYS A 108 -18.83 16.29 1.77
CA LYS A 108 -18.23 17.25 0.82
C LYS A 108 -18.66 16.91 -0.62
N LYS A 109 -19.91 17.16 -0.97
CA LYS A 109 -20.51 16.73 -2.24
C LYS A 109 -19.79 17.24 -3.48
N GLU A 110 -19.44 18.53 -3.54
CA GLU A 110 -18.76 19.13 -4.69
C GLU A 110 -17.36 18.51 -4.92
N ASP A 111 -16.62 18.24 -3.86
CA ASP A 111 -15.30 17.62 -3.95
C ASP A 111 -15.39 16.15 -4.36
N ALA A 112 -16.44 15.46 -3.90
CA ALA A 112 -16.75 14.09 -4.33
C ALA A 112 -17.05 14.05 -5.84
N GLU A 113 -17.92 14.91 -6.34
CA GLU A 113 -18.26 15.00 -7.78
C GLU A 113 -17.01 15.24 -8.63
N LYS A 114 -16.18 16.22 -8.29
CA LYS A 114 -14.91 16.50 -9.00
C LYS A 114 -13.97 15.28 -9.02
N SER A 115 -13.89 14.56 -7.92
CA SER A 115 -13.03 13.37 -7.82
C SER A 115 -13.57 12.23 -8.69
N TYR A 116 -14.89 12.02 -8.72
CA TYR A 116 -15.52 11.03 -9.59
C TYR A 116 -15.44 11.41 -11.07
N GLU A 117 -15.59 12.68 -11.42
CA GLU A 117 -15.36 13.15 -12.80
C GLU A 117 -13.94 12.80 -13.26
N LYS A 118 -12.93 13.02 -12.41
CA LYS A 118 -11.55 12.69 -12.72
C LYS A 118 -11.34 11.19 -12.87
N TYR A 119 -11.94 10.38 -12.00
CA TYR A 119 -11.97 8.93 -12.13
C TYR A 119 -12.55 8.50 -13.49
N HIS A 120 -13.73 8.99 -13.87
CA HIS A 120 -14.37 8.62 -15.13
C HIS A 120 -13.55 9.03 -16.35
N GLN A 121 -12.96 10.22 -16.33
CA GLN A 121 -12.07 10.68 -17.38
C GLN A 121 -10.88 9.75 -17.58
N LEU A 122 -10.15 9.44 -16.50
CA LEU A 122 -8.95 8.61 -16.56
C LEU A 122 -9.28 7.17 -16.94
N LYS A 123 -10.35 6.61 -16.35
CA LYS A 123 -10.81 5.26 -16.67
C LYS A 123 -11.22 5.14 -18.14
N GLY A 124 -11.96 6.10 -18.66
CA GLY A 124 -12.36 6.11 -20.07
C GLY A 124 -11.16 6.21 -21.04
N GLN A 125 -10.12 6.96 -20.67
CA GLN A 125 -8.88 7.00 -21.45
C GLN A 125 -8.17 5.63 -21.44
N MET A 126 -8.09 4.98 -20.28
CA MET A 126 -7.48 3.65 -20.14
C MET A 126 -8.24 2.61 -20.97
N ASP A 127 -9.57 2.57 -20.85
CA ASP A 127 -10.44 1.65 -21.59
C ASP A 127 -10.29 1.84 -23.13
N SER A 128 -10.17 3.09 -23.58
CA SER A 128 -9.92 3.41 -25.00
C SER A 128 -8.57 2.88 -25.50
N ILE A 129 -7.51 2.96 -24.68
CA ILE A 129 -6.18 2.43 -25.01
C ILE A 129 -6.21 0.91 -25.06
N MET A 130 -6.86 0.27 -24.09
CA MET A 130 -6.98 -1.19 -24.00
C MET A 130 -7.74 -1.77 -25.23
N ASN A 131 -8.86 -1.13 -25.61
CA ASN A 131 -9.66 -1.57 -26.76
C ASN A 131 -8.92 -1.41 -28.11
N LYS A 132 -8.00 -0.45 -28.22
CA LYS A 132 -7.16 -0.29 -29.42
C LYS A 132 -6.07 -1.37 -29.54
N LYS A 133 -5.66 -1.97 -28.43
CA LYS A 133 -4.64 -3.04 -28.40
C LYS A 133 -5.21 -4.44 -28.66
N ASN A 134 -6.52 -4.62 -28.50
CA ASN A 134 -7.23 -5.87 -28.75
C ASN A 134 -8.43 -5.60 -29.69
N PRO A 135 -8.19 -5.44 -31.02
CA PRO A 135 -9.25 -5.26 -32.01
C PRO A 135 -10.08 -6.53 -32.23
#